data_fabbb776ea76accfdff9e33c5f533744
#
_entry.id   fabbb776ea76accfdff9e33c5f533744
#
_cell.length_a   1.000
_cell.length_b   1.000
_cell.length_c   1.000
_cell.angle_alpha   90.00
_cell.angle_beta   90.00
_cell.angle_gamma   90.00
#
_symmetry.space_group_name_H-M   'P 1'
#
loop_
_entity.id
_entity.type
_entity.pdbx_description
1 polymer ?
#
loop_
_entity_poly.entity_id
_entity_poly.type
_entity_poly.pdbx_seq_one_letter_code
_entity_poly.pdbx_strand_id
1 'polypeptide(L)'
;MSPMHDLLGPEPVLLPGDHDAESALLNGQDPAAVAAAYPAASIAWAELAENALDDDGSIASTVTAYAFARTGYHRGLDQLRRNGWKGFGPVPYSHEPNRGFLRAVAALARAAQLIGESPEFARCCDLLDDCDPAARPALGL
;
A
#
# COMPACT_ATOMS: atom_id res chain seq x y z
N MET A 1 9.54 -6.69 -24.89
CA MET A 1 9.44 -5.29 -24.46
C MET A 1 9.21 -4.41 -25.67
N SER A 2 8.36 -3.43 -25.55
CA SER A 2 8.10 -2.48 -26.63
C SER A 2 8.91 -1.22 -26.41
N PRO A 3 9.81 -0.84 -27.34
CA PRO A 3 10.52 0.44 -27.24
C PRO A 3 9.60 1.65 -27.24
N MET A 4 8.45 1.54 -27.89
CA MET A 4 7.44 2.60 -27.89
C MET A 4 6.85 2.85 -26.52
N HIS A 5 6.68 1.83 -25.72
CA HIS A 5 6.19 1.98 -24.35
C HIS A 5 7.14 2.86 -23.54
N ASP A 6 8.44 2.60 -23.64
CA ASP A 6 9.46 3.35 -22.92
C ASP A 6 9.53 4.82 -23.35
N LEU A 7 9.20 5.10 -24.62
CA LEU A 7 9.22 6.45 -25.17
C LEU A 7 7.96 7.26 -24.81
N LEU A 8 6.85 6.61 -24.53
CA LEU A 8 5.55 7.25 -24.39
C LEU A 8 5.10 7.43 -22.94
N GLY A 9 5.83 6.92 -21.97
CA GLY A 9 5.45 7.05 -20.57
C GLY A 9 6.55 6.67 -19.62
N PRO A 10 6.32 6.87 -18.31
CA PRO A 10 7.29 6.49 -17.30
C PRO A 10 7.40 4.96 -17.21
N GLU A 11 8.61 4.51 -16.92
CA GLU A 11 8.85 3.08 -16.69
C GLU A 11 8.19 2.62 -15.39
N PRO A 12 7.74 1.35 -15.33
CA PRO A 12 7.24 0.79 -14.09
C PRO A 12 8.29 0.83 -12.98
N VAL A 13 7.87 1.17 -11.76
CA VAL A 13 8.73 1.08 -10.60
C VAL A 13 8.58 -0.31 -9.98
N LEU A 14 9.70 -0.99 -9.83
CA LEU A 14 9.79 -2.31 -9.23
C LEU A 14 10.64 -2.19 -7.97
N LEU A 15 9.99 -2.12 -6.82
CA LEU A 15 10.70 -1.98 -5.55
C LEU A 15 11.59 -3.18 -5.25
N PRO A 16 12.73 -2.99 -4.57
CA PRO A 16 13.62 -4.09 -4.24
C PRO A 16 13.08 -5.06 -3.18
N GLY A 17 12.08 -4.62 -2.40
CA GLY A 17 11.51 -5.42 -1.33
C GLY A 17 12.20 -5.23 0.01
N ASP A 18 11.45 -5.51 1.07
CA ASP A 18 11.89 -5.48 2.46
C ASP A 18 11.98 -6.91 2.97
N HIS A 19 13.04 -7.62 2.56
CA HIS A 19 13.15 -9.08 2.77
C HIS A 19 13.07 -9.48 4.24
N ASP A 20 13.67 -8.72 5.15
CA ASP A 20 13.65 -9.05 6.58
C ASP A 20 12.24 -8.90 7.16
N ALA A 21 11.54 -7.81 6.81
CA ALA A 21 10.17 -7.59 7.27
C ALA A 21 9.21 -8.62 6.67
N GLU A 22 9.32 -8.88 5.37
CA GLU A 22 8.51 -9.88 4.67
C GLU A 22 8.69 -11.26 5.27
N SER A 23 9.94 -11.65 5.52
CA SER A 23 10.30 -12.94 6.11
C SER A 23 9.73 -13.08 7.52
N ALA A 24 9.84 -12.03 8.34
CA ALA A 24 9.31 -12.01 9.69
C ALA A 24 7.79 -12.22 9.71
N LEU A 25 7.07 -11.53 8.81
CA LEU A 25 5.61 -11.69 8.69
C LEU A 25 5.25 -13.10 8.23
N LEU A 26 5.96 -13.65 7.25
CA LEU A 26 5.74 -15.01 6.78
C LEU A 26 5.98 -16.05 7.88
N ASN A 27 6.90 -15.78 8.80
CA ASN A 27 7.18 -16.66 9.93
C ASN A 27 6.20 -16.47 11.09
N GLY A 28 5.17 -15.66 10.92
CA GLY A 28 4.11 -15.49 11.92
C GLY A 28 4.45 -14.52 13.05
N GLN A 29 5.47 -13.69 12.90
CA GLN A 29 5.76 -12.67 13.90
C GLN A 29 4.65 -11.62 13.95
N ASP A 30 4.42 -11.07 15.14
CA ASP A 30 3.43 -10.02 15.35
C ASP A 30 3.70 -8.82 14.43
N PRO A 31 2.74 -8.41 13.60
CA PRO A 31 2.94 -7.26 12.71
C PRO A 31 3.35 -5.98 13.43
N ALA A 32 2.90 -5.76 14.66
CA ALA A 32 3.32 -4.60 15.46
C ALA A 32 4.81 -4.66 15.77
N ALA A 33 5.31 -5.84 16.13
CA ALA A 33 6.73 -6.04 16.39
C ALA A 33 7.56 -5.84 15.11
N VAL A 34 7.05 -6.32 13.98
CA VAL A 34 7.72 -6.15 12.68
C VAL A 34 7.76 -4.68 12.28
N ALA A 35 6.67 -3.94 12.46
CA ALA A 35 6.63 -2.51 12.17
C ALA A 35 7.61 -1.73 13.08
N ALA A 36 7.72 -2.12 14.34
CA ALA A 36 8.66 -1.48 15.26
C ALA A 36 10.12 -1.75 14.88
N ALA A 37 10.42 -2.96 14.40
CA ALA A 37 11.77 -3.35 13.98
C ALA A 37 12.14 -2.77 12.60
N TYR A 38 11.16 -2.68 11.69
CA TYR A 38 11.35 -2.24 10.30
C TYR A 38 10.32 -1.17 9.93
N PRO A 39 10.37 0.02 10.55
CA PRO A 39 9.30 1.03 10.36
C PRO A 39 9.22 1.61 8.95
N ALA A 40 10.25 1.43 8.13
CA ALA A 40 10.22 1.86 6.73
C ALA A 40 9.50 0.86 5.81
N ALA A 41 9.21 -0.35 6.29
CA ALA A 41 8.59 -1.40 5.50
C ALA A 41 7.06 -1.21 5.47
N SER A 42 6.52 -0.73 4.36
CA SER A 42 5.09 -0.45 4.23
C SER A 42 4.22 -1.68 4.47
N ILE A 43 4.72 -2.89 4.17
CA ILE A 43 3.95 -4.12 4.30
C ILE A 43 3.51 -4.41 5.74
N ALA A 44 4.33 -4.11 6.73
CA ALA A 44 3.97 -4.31 8.13
C ALA A 44 2.82 -3.40 8.55
N TRP A 45 2.87 -2.14 8.13
CA TRP A 45 1.80 -1.18 8.39
C TRP A 45 0.51 -1.55 7.65
N ALA A 46 0.63 -2.03 6.41
CA ALA A 46 -0.52 -2.51 5.65
C ALA A 46 -1.22 -3.66 6.36
N GLU A 47 -0.45 -4.61 6.86
CA GLU A 47 -1.02 -5.75 7.59
C GLU A 47 -1.71 -5.34 8.89
N LEU A 48 -1.10 -4.41 9.64
CA LEU A 48 -1.74 -3.82 10.83
C LEU A 48 -3.07 -3.14 10.48
N ALA A 49 -3.11 -2.39 9.38
CA ALA A 49 -4.31 -1.73 8.93
C ALA A 49 -5.41 -2.73 8.57
N GLU A 50 -5.06 -3.76 7.80
CA GLU A 50 -5.99 -4.81 7.41
C GLU A 50 -6.56 -5.55 8.62
N ASN A 51 -5.72 -5.88 9.59
CA ASN A 51 -6.15 -6.53 10.81
C ASN A 51 -7.10 -5.64 11.62
N ALA A 52 -6.83 -4.34 11.70
CA ALA A 52 -7.70 -3.42 12.40
C ALA A 52 -9.07 -3.26 11.70
N LEU A 53 -9.09 -3.30 10.35
CA LEU A 53 -10.35 -3.29 9.59
C LEU A 53 -11.19 -4.54 9.82
N ASP A 54 -10.54 -5.67 10.07
CA ASP A 54 -11.21 -6.97 10.28
C ASP A 54 -11.56 -7.23 11.76
N ASP A 55 -11.26 -6.28 12.65
CA ASP A 55 -11.49 -6.47 14.08
C ASP A 55 -13.01 -6.42 14.40
N ASP A 56 -13.46 -5.44 15.16
CA ASP A 56 -14.85 -5.41 15.66
C ASP A 56 -15.78 -4.45 14.87
N GLY A 57 -15.25 -3.77 13.85
CA GLY A 57 -16.02 -2.80 13.06
C GLY A 57 -16.33 -1.50 13.78
N SER A 58 -15.75 -1.29 14.96
CA SER A 58 -15.97 -0.05 15.73
C SER A 58 -15.30 1.15 15.05
N ILE A 59 -15.75 2.35 15.42
CA ILE A 59 -15.12 3.59 14.97
C ILE A 59 -13.65 3.61 15.41
N ALA A 60 -13.36 3.17 16.64
CA ALA A 60 -11.99 3.14 17.15
C ALA A 60 -11.09 2.25 16.29
N SER A 61 -11.55 1.05 15.95
CA SER A 61 -10.79 0.12 15.10
C SER A 61 -10.60 0.69 13.69
N THR A 62 -11.62 1.32 13.13
CA THR A 62 -11.54 1.93 11.80
C THR A 62 -10.55 3.10 11.78
N VAL A 63 -10.58 3.96 12.79
CA VAL A 63 -9.63 5.07 12.90
C VAL A 63 -8.21 4.57 13.12
N THR A 64 -8.03 3.51 13.89
CA THR A 64 -6.74 2.83 14.05
C THR A 64 -6.23 2.32 12.70
N ALA A 65 -7.09 1.66 11.93
CA ALA A 65 -6.75 1.20 10.58
C ALA A 65 -6.34 2.37 9.67
N TYR A 66 -7.08 3.46 9.74
CA TYR A 66 -6.79 4.68 8.97
C TYR A 66 -5.36 5.17 9.27
N ALA A 67 -5.00 5.24 10.55
CA ALA A 67 -3.68 5.71 10.98
C ALA A 67 -2.56 4.77 10.50
N PHE A 68 -2.74 3.48 10.65
CA PHE A 68 -1.78 2.49 10.16
C PHE A 68 -1.63 2.55 8.63
N ALA A 69 -2.74 2.64 7.93
CA ALA A 69 -2.75 2.68 6.47
C ALA A 69 -2.03 3.95 5.95
N ARG A 70 -2.27 5.10 6.57
CA ARG A 70 -1.55 6.32 6.20
C ARG A 70 -0.06 6.20 6.43
N THR A 71 0.34 5.60 7.53
CA THR A 71 1.77 5.36 7.80
C THR A 71 2.39 4.46 6.72
N GLY A 72 1.74 3.34 6.41
CA GLY A 72 2.20 2.44 5.35
C GLY A 72 2.25 3.10 3.98
N TYR A 73 1.24 3.89 3.67
CA TYR A 73 1.19 4.68 2.44
C TYR A 73 2.37 5.64 2.33
N HIS A 74 2.63 6.44 3.37
CA HIS A 74 3.73 7.41 3.34
C HIS A 74 5.10 6.74 3.30
N ARG A 75 5.29 5.64 4.02
CA ARG A 75 6.53 4.87 3.96
C ARG A 75 6.75 4.27 2.56
N GLY A 76 5.67 3.78 1.95
CA GLY A 76 5.72 3.29 0.57
C GLY A 76 6.05 4.39 -0.42
N LEU A 77 5.49 5.59 -0.25
CA LEU A 77 5.83 6.76 -1.08
C LEU A 77 7.32 7.09 -0.99
N ASP A 78 7.88 7.06 0.22
CA ASP A 78 9.31 7.31 0.40
C ASP A 78 10.15 6.31 -0.40
N GLN A 79 9.79 5.03 -0.34
CA GLN A 79 10.47 3.97 -1.08
C GLN A 79 10.35 4.17 -2.59
N LEU A 80 9.15 4.46 -3.07
CA LEU A 80 8.90 4.67 -4.50
C LEU A 80 9.71 5.85 -5.02
N ARG A 81 9.74 6.95 -4.27
CA ARG A 81 10.51 8.15 -4.67
C ARG A 81 12.00 7.86 -4.73
N ARG A 82 12.53 7.09 -3.78
CA ARG A 82 13.94 6.67 -3.81
C ARG A 82 14.25 5.81 -5.02
N ASN A 83 13.26 5.12 -5.57
CA ASN A 83 13.42 4.25 -6.72
C ASN A 83 12.92 4.89 -8.01
N GLY A 84 12.80 6.22 -8.05
CA GLY A 84 12.59 6.99 -9.26
C GLY A 84 11.15 7.34 -9.60
N TRP A 85 10.17 6.96 -8.76
CA TRP A 85 8.77 7.31 -9.01
C TRP A 85 8.56 8.80 -8.80
N LYS A 86 7.87 9.44 -9.73
CA LYS A 86 7.68 10.90 -9.73
C LYS A 86 6.25 11.31 -9.36
N GLY A 87 5.51 10.43 -8.72
CA GLY A 87 4.14 10.68 -8.28
C GLY A 87 3.09 10.23 -9.26
N PHE A 88 3.47 9.64 -10.37
CA PHE A 88 2.57 9.07 -11.38
C PHE A 88 3.28 7.96 -12.14
N GLY A 89 2.50 7.14 -12.81
CA GLY A 89 3.01 6.04 -13.62
C GLY A 89 2.95 4.69 -12.91
N PRO A 90 3.30 3.61 -13.63
CA PRO A 90 3.01 2.25 -13.20
C PRO A 90 3.77 1.82 -11.94
N VAL A 91 3.02 1.22 -11.01
CA VAL A 91 3.54 0.51 -9.84
C VAL A 91 2.81 -0.84 -9.85
N PRO A 92 3.31 -1.83 -10.61
CA PRO A 92 2.53 -3.04 -10.88
C PRO A 92 2.29 -3.91 -9.65
N TYR A 93 1.05 -4.36 -9.49
CA TYR A 93 0.66 -5.27 -8.42
C TYR A 93 1.30 -6.66 -8.60
N SER A 94 1.58 -7.07 -9.84
CA SER A 94 2.22 -8.35 -10.13
C SER A 94 3.61 -8.48 -9.53
N HIS A 95 4.28 -7.35 -9.30
CA HIS A 95 5.58 -7.32 -8.63
C HIS A 95 5.36 -7.33 -7.11
N GLU A 96 5.60 -8.45 -6.46
CA GLU A 96 5.28 -8.64 -5.04
C GLU A 96 5.78 -7.51 -4.12
N PRO A 97 7.02 -7.02 -4.24
CA PRO A 97 7.50 -5.95 -3.36
C PRO A 97 6.69 -4.65 -3.42
N ASN A 98 5.92 -4.42 -4.49
CA ASN A 98 5.05 -3.25 -4.58
C ASN A 98 3.76 -3.40 -3.77
N ARG A 99 3.40 -4.61 -3.38
CA ARG A 99 2.10 -4.89 -2.78
C ARG A 99 1.89 -4.25 -1.43
N GLY A 100 2.95 -4.10 -0.64
CA GLY A 100 2.84 -3.43 0.66
C GLY A 100 2.28 -2.02 0.53
N PHE A 101 2.82 -1.24 -0.40
CA PHE A 101 2.32 0.10 -0.71
C PHE A 101 0.87 0.07 -1.20
N LEU A 102 0.59 -0.77 -2.18
CA LEU A 102 -0.74 -0.84 -2.79
C LEU A 102 -1.79 -1.31 -1.78
N ARG A 103 -1.46 -2.27 -0.93
CA ARG A 103 -2.33 -2.74 0.16
C ARG A 103 -2.60 -1.62 1.17
N ALA A 104 -1.58 -0.82 1.50
CA ALA A 104 -1.75 0.31 2.42
C ALA A 104 -2.71 1.35 1.84
N VAL A 105 -2.59 1.68 0.54
CA VAL A 105 -3.51 2.60 -0.13
C VAL A 105 -4.93 2.03 -0.14
N ALA A 106 -5.10 0.75 -0.41
CA ALA A 106 -6.42 0.10 -0.40
C ALA A 106 -7.04 0.09 1.01
N ALA A 107 -6.25 -0.18 2.04
CA ALA A 107 -6.72 -0.13 3.42
C ALA A 107 -7.14 1.28 3.82
N LEU A 108 -6.39 2.30 3.39
CA LEU A 108 -6.75 3.70 3.61
C LEU A 108 -8.08 4.04 2.91
N ALA A 109 -8.26 3.58 1.68
CA ALA A 109 -9.52 3.78 0.96
C ALA A 109 -10.71 3.20 1.73
N ARG A 110 -10.58 1.97 2.23
CA ARG A 110 -11.64 1.32 3.00
C ARG A 110 -11.93 2.06 4.29
N ALA A 111 -10.91 2.44 5.04
CA ALA A 111 -11.08 3.18 6.29
C ALA A 111 -11.74 4.53 6.04
N ALA A 112 -11.30 5.25 5.01
CA ALA A 112 -11.90 6.53 4.62
C ALA A 112 -13.38 6.37 4.26
N GLN A 113 -13.72 5.34 3.50
CA GLN A 113 -15.11 5.04 3.14
C GLN A 113 -15.97 4.78 4.37
N LEU A 114 -15.46 4.00 5.31
CA LEU A 114 -16.19 3.64 6.52
C LEU A 114 -16.46 4.83 7.45
N ILE A 115 -15.58 5.82 7.47
CA ILE A 115 -15.79 7.04 8.26
C ILE A 115 -16.50 8.16 7.47
N GLY A 116 -16.87 7.91 6.20
CA GLY A 116 -17.56 8.87 5.39
C GLY A 116 -16.69 9.93 4.73
N GLU A 117 -15.38 9.73 4.68
CA GLU A 117 -14.44 10.65 4.02
C GLU A 117 -14.36 10.32 2.52
N SER A 118 -15.44 10.66 1.81
CA SER A 118 -15.60 10.32 0.39
C SER A 118 -14.49 10.89 -0.52
N PRO A 119 -14.02 12.14 -0.33
CA PRO A 119 -12.93 12.64 -1.17
C PRO A 119 -11.64 11.84 -1.02
N GLU A 120 -11.31 11.38 0.18
CA GLU A 120 -10.10 10.57 0.40
C GLU A 120 -10.27 9.17 -0.20
N PHE A 121 -11.45 8.58 -0.07
CA PHE A 121 -11.74 7.30 -0.73
C PHE A 121 -11.53 7.42 -2.24
N ALA A 122 -12.09 8.45 -2.86
CA ALA A 122 -11.96 8.66 -4.30
C ALA A 122 -10.49 8.87 -4.71
N ARG A 123 -9.75 9.67 -3.94
CA ARG A 123 -8.34 9.94 -4.21
C ARG A 123 -7.51 8.66 -4.17
N CYS A 124 -7.75 7.80 -3.18
CA CYS A 124 -7.03 6.53 -3.06
C CYS A 124 -7.35 5.58 -4.21
N CYS A 125 -8.63 5.51 -4.61
CA CYS A 125 -9.05 4.69 -5.74
C CYS A 125 -8.39 5.17 -7.05
N ASP A 126 -8.36 6.47 -7.27
CA ASP A 126 -7.72 7.07 -8.45
C ASP A 126 -6.22 6.78 -8.46
N LEU A 127 -5.57 6.86 -7.30
CA LEU A 127 -4.15 6.54 -7.18
C LEU A 127 -3.89 5.06 -7.52
N LEU A 128 -4.70 4.15 -7.01
CA LEU A 128 -4.57 2.73 -7.34
C LEU A 128 -4.73 2.48 -8.84
N ASP A 129 -5.75 3.10 -9.45
CA ASP A 129 -5.99 2.95 -10.89
C ASP A 129 -4.82 3.50 -11.72
N ASP A 130 -4.22 4.60 -11.26
CA ASP A 130 -3.04 5.19 -11.93
C ASP A 130 -1.82 4.30 -11.79
N CYS A 131 -1.64 3.67 -10.62
CA CYS A 131 -0.53 2.73 -10.40
C CYS A 131 -0.68 1.47 -11.23
N ASP A 132 -1.87 0.87 -11.20
CA ASP A 132 -2.16 -0.39 -11.90
C ASP A 132 -3.67 -0.63 -11.94
N PRO A 133 -4.29 -0.64 -13.13
CA PRO A 133 -5.73 -0.93 -13.23
C PRO A 133 -6.15 -2.29 -12.65
N ALA A 134 -5.22 -3.24 -12.54
CA ALA A 134 -5.48 -4.55 -11.95
C ALA A 134 -5.45 -4.53 -10.41
N ALA A 135 -4.94 -3.46 -9.79
CA ALA A 135 -4.75 -3.42 -8.34
C ALA A 135 -6.08 -3.42 -7.58
N ARG A 136 -7.03 -2.59 -7.97
CA ARG A 136 -8.32 -2.51 -7.27
C ARG A 136 -9.06 -3.84 -7.25
N PRO A 137 -9.27 -4.51 -8.40
CA PRO A 137 -9.91 -5.83 -8.37
C PRO A 137 -9.14 -6.86 -7.52
N ALA A 138 -7.83 -6.87 -7.62
CA ALA A 138 -6.99 -7.78 -6.83
C ALA A 138 -7.10 -7.52 -5.34
N LEU A 139 -7.35 -6.27 -4.94
CA LEU A 139 -7.45 -5.86 -3.54
C LEU A 139 -8.90 -5.75 -3.03
N GLY A 140 -9.88 -6.10 -3.87
CA GLY A 140 -11.28 -6.14 -3.46
C GLY A 140 -11.95 -4.76 -3.39
N LEU A 141 -11.49 -3.82 -4.18
CA LEU A 141 -12.08 -2.48 -4.23
C LEU A 141 -12.89 -2.22 -5.52
#